data_89714770a1b2a8468fa37aa48b27fd0d
#
_entry.id   89714770a1b2a8468fa37aa48b27fd0d
#
_cell.length_a   1.000
_cell.length_b   1.000
_cell.length_c   1.000
_cell.angle_alpha   90.00
_cell.angle_beta   90.00
_cell.angle_gamma   90.00
#
_symmetry.space_group_name_H-M   'P 1'
#
loop_
_entity.id
_entity.type
_entity.pdbx_description
1 polymer ?
#
loop_
_entity_poly.entity_id
_entity_poly.type
_entity_poly.pdbx_seq_one_letter_code
_entity_poly.pdbx_strand_id
1 'polypeptide(L)'
;MRTEVILAAAFGLCLSAAGPALADGGGSDRSNTTTCSKGEVWDSRNQKCVKAENGVLPDKALTDYAFALVKTGRYSEALAVLDLLKNPNTPVALNYRGYATRKLGRIDEGIGYYLKSVALDPHYAKVREYLGEAYLVKGDMARAKAELQAIKQICGSVCEEYEHLAVAIADPADL
;
A
#
# COMPACT_ATOMS: atom_id res chain seq x y z
N MET A 1 -27.41 -69.62 35.40
CA MET A 1 -25.98 -69.51 35.15
C MET A 1 -25.72 -68.07 34.80
N ARG A 2 -25.12 -67.33 35.72
CA ARG A 2 -24.82 -65.90 35.58
C ARG A 2 -23.36 -65.82 35.14
N THR A 3 -23.09 -65.16 34.04
CA THR A 3 -21.72 -64.78 33.61
C THR A 3 -21.61 -63.29 33.67
N GLU A 4 -20.88 -62.83 34.65
CA GLU A 4 -20.47 -61.43 34.82
C GLU A 4 -19.38 -61.08 33.82
N VAL A 5 -19.57 -60.00 33.06
CA VAL A 5 -18.56 -59.44 32.17
C VAL A 5 -17.98 -58.20 32.83
N ILE A 6 -16.70 -58.28 33.18
CA ILE A 6 -15.91 -57.22 33.79
C ILE A 6 -15.50 -56.24 32.67
N LEU A 7 -15.95 -54.99 32.76
CA LEU A 7 -15.53 -53.88 31.88
C LEU A 7 -14.24 -53.28 32.45
N ALA A 8 -13.12 -53.50 31.77
CA ALA A 8 -11.86 -52.78 32.07
C ALA A 8 -11.88 -51.43 31.35
N ALA A 9 -11.89 -50.34 32.09
CA ALA A 9 -11.76 -49.01 31.59
C ALA A 9 -10.24 -48.69 31.37
N ALA A 10 -9.83 -48.59 30.13
CA ALA A 10 -8.52 -48.09 29.79
C ALA A 10 -8.53 -46.54 29.66
N PHE A 11 -7.87 -45.87 30.62
CA PHE A 11 -7.63 -44.45 30.58
C PHE A 11 -6.52 -44.17 29.54
N GLY A 12 -6.90 -43.72 28.36
CA GLY A 12 -5.96 -43.25 27.34
C GLY A 12 -5.52 -41.82 27.64
N LEU A 13 -4.25 -41.66 28.01
CA LEU A 13 -3.59 -40.37 28.18
C LEU A 13 -3.33 -39.79 26.79
N CYS A 14 -4.15 -38.80 26.32
CA CYS A 14 -3.84 -38.06 25.12
C CYS A 14 -2.71 -37.05 25.42
N LEU A 15 -1.48 -37.37 25.05
CA LEU A 15 -0.39 -36.41 24.93
C LEU A 15 -0.68 -35.51 23.71
N SER A 16 -1.11 -34.27 23.96
CA SER A 16 -1.19 -33.23 22.92
C SER A 16 0.24 -32.78 22.59
N ALA A 17 0.78 -33.26 21.50
CA ALA A 17 2.00 -32.71 20.91
C ALA A 17 1.65 -31.37 20.27
N ALA A 18 2.02 -30.27 20.91
CA ALA A 18 2.06 -28.96 20.28
C ALA A 18 3.18 -28.96 19.24
N GLY A 19 2.83 -29.16 17.97
CA GLY A 19 3.75 -28.96 16.86
C GLY A 19 4.04 -27.46 16.70
N PRO A 20 5.28 -27.09 16.33
CA PRO A 20 5.59 -25.70 15.99
C PRO A 20 4.76 -25.31 14.76
N ALA A 21 3.97 -24.24 14.88
CA ALA A 21 3.33 -23.62 13.73
C ALA A 21 4.42 -23.12 12.79
N LEU A 22 4.58 -23.78 11.65
CA LEU A 22 5.36 -23.26 10.55
C LEU A 22 4.61 -22.01 10.05
N ALA A 23 5.17 -20.85 10.34
CA ALA A 23 4.75 -19.62 9.72
C ALA A 23 5.00 -19.78 8.21
N ASP A 24 3.90 -19.81 7.46
CA ASP A 24 3.91 -19.85 6.01
C ASP A 24 4.64 -18.62 5.49
N GLY A 25 5.79 -18.87 4.83
CA GLY A 25 6.63 -17.83 4.29
C GLY A 25 6.06 -17.31 2.98
N GLY A 26 5.02 -16.47 3.08
CA GLY A 26 4.65 -15.58 1.99
C GLY A 26 5.84 -14.67 1.68
N GLY A 27 6.41 -14.80 0.47
CA GLY A 27 7.49 -13.95 -0.01
C GLY A 27 7.06 -12.49 -0.03
N SER A 28 7.20 -11.81 1.10
CA SER A 28 7.11 -10.37 1.16
C SER A 28 8.45 -9.83 0.68
N ASP A 29 8.39 -9.08 -0.41
CA ASP A 29 9.40 -8.10 -0.76
C ASP A 29 9.67 -7.23 0.49
N ARG A 30 10.69 -7.63 1.25
CA ARG A 30 11.13 -6.90 2.44
C ARG A 30 11.89 -5.67 1.97
N SER A 31 11.16 -4.70 1.43
CA SER A 31 11.66 -3.34 1.52
C SER A 31 11.82 -3.05 3.00
N ASN A 32 13.05 -2.91 3.46
CA ASN A 32 13.40 -2.64 4.86
C ASN A 32 12.94 -1.23 5.23
N THR A 33 11.62 -1.03 5.25
CA THR A 33 10.98 0.26 5.44
C THR A 33 10.75 0.43 6.92
N THR A 34 11.72 1.05 7.60
CA THR A 34 11.60 1.39 9.01
C THR A 34 10.47 2.41 9.19
N THR A 35 9.42 2.03 9.93
CA THR A 35 8.35 2.94 10.34
C THR A 35 8.43 3.21 11.84
N CYS A 36 8.18 4.47 12.21
CA CYS A 36 8.21 4.96 13.59
C CYS A 36 6.83 4.86 14.26
N SER A 37 6.76 5.17 15.55
CA SER A 37 5.51 5.35 16.28
C SER A 37 4.69 6.51 15.70
N LYS A 38 3.38 6.51 15.97
CA LYS A 38 2.51 7.60 15.53
C LYS A 38 3.01 8.96 16.05
N GLY A 39 3.08 9.95 15.17
CA GLY A 39 3.58 11.28 15.49
C GLY A 39 5.10 11.44 15.37
N GLU A 40 5.78 10.42 14.83
CA GLU A 40 7.21 10.45 14.56
C GLU A 40 7.46 10.16 13.07
N VAL A 41 8.63 10.60 12.58
CA VAL A 41 9.14 10.35 11.23
C VAL A 41 10.54 9.76 11.28
N TRP A 42 10.87 8.90 10.33
CA TRP A 42 12.19 8.27 10.25
C TRP A 42 13.22 9.23 9.64
N ASP A 43 14.24 9.56 10.41
CA ASP A 43 15.42 10.25 9.94
C ASP A 43 16.46 9.23 9.45
N SER A 44 16.52 9.02 8.15
CA SER A 44 17.42 8.04 7.53
C SER A 44 18.89 8.40 7.66
N ARG A 45 19.25 9.69 7.87
CA ARG A 45 20.63 10.14 8.05
C ARG A 45 21.15 9.78 9.43
N ASN A 46 20.32 9.97 10.46
CA ASN A 46 20.67 9.70 11.85
C ASN A 46 20.15 8.34 12.34
N GLN A 47 19.46 7.57 11.48
CA GLN A 47 18.91 6.24 11.77
C GLN A 47 18.06 6.20 13.05
N LYS A 48 17.21 7.20 13.23
CA LYS A 48 16.33 7.32 14.40
C LYS A 48 14.98 7.92 14.05
N CYS A 49 13.98 7.64 14.87
CA CYS A 49 12.71 8.33 14.83
C CYS A 49 12.82 9.69 15.51
N VAL A 50 12.24 10.72 14.90
CA VAL A 50 12.17 12.09 15.43
C VAL A 50 10.72 12.58 15.37
N LYS A 51 10.34 13.51 16.22
CA LYS A 51 9.00 14.09 16.21
C LYS A 51 8.64 14.65 14.83
N ALA A 52 7.40 14.40 14.41
CA ALA A 52 6.84 14.90 13.15
C ALA A 52 6.45 16.38 13.31
N GLU A 53 7.38 17.27 12.96
CA GLU A 53 7.21 18.73 13.07
C GLU A 53 7.65 19.40 11.76
N ASN A 54 7.11 20.61 11.49
CA ASN A 54 7.47 21.37 10.31
C ASN A 54 8.99 21.65 10.28
N GLY A 55 9.61 21.32 9.14
CA GLY A 55 11.04 21.57 8.94
C GLY A 55 11.98 20.59 9.64
N VAL A 56 11.47 19.56 10.31
CA VAL A 56 12.28 18.53 11.00
C VAL A 56 13.17 17.76 10.03
N LEU A 57 12.66 17.48 8.82
CA LEU A 57 13.38 16.80 7.75
C LEU A 57 13.18 17.50 6.41
N PRO A 58 14.07 17.29 5.42
CA PRO A 58 13.85 17.73 4.04
C PRO A 58 12.62 17.05 3.42
N ASP A 59 11.96 17.74 2.49
CA ASP A 59 10.75 17.26 1.79
C ASP A 59 10.94 15.87 1.18
N LYS A 60 12.12 15.60 0.59
CA LYS A 60 12.40 14.26 0.04
C LYS A 60 12.31 13.17 1.11
N ALA A 61 12.90 13.38 2.28
CA ALA A 61 12.88 12.39 3.35
C ALA A 61 11.45 12.18 3.90
N LEU A 62 10.66 13.25 4.02
CA LEU A 62 9.26 13.17 4.41
C LEU A 62 8.42 12.45 3.35
N THR A 63 8.66 12.70 2.07
CA THR A 63 7.96 12.03 0.96
C THR A 63 8.29 10.54 0.92
N ASP A 64 9.57 10.17 1.08
CA ASP A 64 10.01 8.77 1.14
C ASP A 64 9.38 8.06 2.35
N TYR A 65 9.31 8.74 3.50
CA TYR A 65 8.67 8.18 4.69
C TYR A 65 7.15 8.05 4.54
N ALA A 66 6.49 9.02 3.91
CA ALA A 66 5.07 8.91 3.59
C ALA A 66 4.78 7.69 2.69
N PHE A 67 5.65 7.41 1.71
CA PHE A 67 5.56 6.19 0.91
C PHE A 67 5.68 4.92 1.76
N ALA A 68 6.63 4.90 2.70
CA ALA A 68 6.77 3.80 3.66
C ALA A 68 5.49 3.52 4.44
N LEU A 69 4.85 4.58 4.94
CA LEU A 69 3.57 4.48 5.65
C LEU A 69 2.44 3.99 4.74
N VAL A 70 2.40 4.44 3.50
CA VAL A 70 1.45 3.95 2.47
C VAL A 70 1.59 2.46 2.25
N LYS A 71 2.83 1.95 2.10
CA LYS A 71 3.11 0.52 1.90
C LYS A 71 2.70 -0.35 3.10
N THR A 72 2.64 0.21 4.29
CA THR A 72 2.19 -0.48 5.51
C THR A 72 0.72 -0.21 5.88
N GLY A 73 -0.06 0.41 4.99
CA GLY A 73 -1.48 0.69 5.22
C GLY A 73 -1.77 1.84 6.21
N ARG A 74 -0.73 2.58 6.63
CA ARG A 74 -0.86 3.69 7.60
C ARG A 74 -1.24 5.00 6.90
N TYR A 75 -2.35 5.00 6.15
CA TYR A 75 -2.71 6.07 5.23
C TYR A 75 -2.95 7.42 5.89
N SER A 76 -3.63 7.45 7.05
CA SER A 76 -3.87 8.71 7.78
C SER A 76 -2.57 9.35 8.25
N GLU A 77 -1.61 8.53 8.64
CA GLU A 77 -0.29 9.01 9.08
C GLU A 77 0.56 9.46 7.89
N ALA A 78 0.46 8.77 6.75
CA ALA A 78 1.08 9.23 5.51
C ALA A 78 0.59 10.63 5.12
N LEU A 79 -0.72 10.90 5.22
CA LEU A 79 -1.28 12.23 4.96
C LEU A 79 -0.73 13.27 5.93
N ALA A 80 -0.67 12.95 7.23
CA ALA A 80 -0.10 13.86 8.24
C ALA A 80 1.38 14.19 7.97
N VAL A 81 2.16 13.23 7.50
CA VAL A 81 3.56 13.46 7.10
C VAL A 81 3.65 14.33 5.84
N LEU A 82 2.78 14.10 4.86
CA LEU A 82 2.72 14.91 3.64
C LEU A 82 2.28 16.37 3.91
N ASP A 83 1.56 16.62 5.02
CA ASP A 83 1.19 17.97 5.45
C ASP A 83 2.39 18.77 6.03
N LEU A 84 3.49 18.10 6.37
CA LEU A 84 4.74 18.75 6.84
C LEU A 84 5.65 19.25 5.70
N LEU A 85 5.33 18.92 4.44
CA LEU A 85 6.14 19.31 3.29
C LEU A 85 6.13 20.83 3.10
N LYS A 86 7.29 21.40 2.84
CA LYS A 86 7.42 22.82 2.45
C LYS A 86 6.82 23.07 1.06
N ASN A 87 7.00 22.08 0.15
CA ASN A 87 6.37 22.08 -1.17
C ASN A 87 5.51 20.82 -1.35
N PRO A 88 4.24 20.84 -0.95
CA PRO A 88 3.33 19.70 -1.08
C PRO A 88 2.85 19.46 -2.53
N ASN A 89 3.10 20.40 -3.46
CA ASN A 89 2.63 20.37 -4.84
C ASN A 89 3.72 19.82 -5.79
N THR A 90 4.34 18.70 -5.44
CA THR A 90 5.19 17.93 -6.36
C THR A 90 4.41 16.75 -6.94
N PRO A 91 4.73 16.25 -8.15
CA PRO A 91 4.05 15.08 -8.72
C PRO A 91 4.02 13.90 -7.77
N VAL A 92 5.16 13.58 -7.12
CA VAL A 92 5.29 12.44 -6.21
C VAL A 92 4.47 12.62 -4.93
N ALA A 93 4.54 13.81 -4.31
CA ALA A 93 3.76 14.08 -3.09
C ALA A 93 2.24 14.02 -3.35
N LEU A 94 1.80 14.58 -4.47
CA LEU A 94 0.40 14.50 -4.90
C LEU A 94 -0.04 13.07 -5.22
N ASN A 95 0.83 12.27 -5.84
CA ASN A 95 0.56 10.85 -6.08
C ASN A 95 0.31 10.09 -4.77
N TYR A 96 1.22 10.22 -3.78
CA TYR A 96 1.05 9.53 -2.49
C TYR A 96 -0.14 10.06 -1.69
N ARG A 97 -0.41 11.37 -1.78
CA ARG A 97 -1.61 11.96 -1.18
C ARG A 97 -2.88 11.37 -1.82
N GLY A 98 -2.92 11.27 -3.14
CA GLY A 98 -4.00 10.63 -3.88
C GLY A 98 -4.21 9.18 -3.46
N TYR A 99 -3.12 8.41 -3.38
CA TYR A 99 -3.19 7.01 -2.98
C TYR A 99 -3.73 6.83 -1.55
N ALA A 100 -3.16 7.53 -0.58
CA ALA A 100 -3.59 7.45 0.81
C ALA A 100 -5.06 7.89 0.97
N THR A 101 -5.46 8.96 0.30
CA THR A 101 -6.83 9.49 0.32
C THR A 101 -7.82 8.47 -0.29
N ARG A 102 -7.48 7.86 -1.44
CA ARG A 102 -8.28 6.81 -2.08
C ARG A 102 -8.44 5.59 -1.17
N LYS A 103 -7.36 5.10 -0.58
CA LYS A 103 -7.39 3.93 0.33
C LYS A 103 -8.16 4.19 1.63
N LEU A 104 -8.39 5.45 1.99
CA LEU A 104 -9.31 5.86 3.06
C LEU A 104 -10.77 5.99 2.60
N GLY A 105 -11.11 5.56 1.37
CA GLY A 105 -12.46 5.59 0.81
C GLY A 105 -12.86 6.91 0.16
N ARG A 106 -12.02 7.94 0.17
CA ARG A 106 -12.28 9.25 -0.45
C ARG A 106 -11.85 9.26 -1.91
N ILE A 107 -12.53 8.44 -2.74
CA ILE A 107 -12.10 8.11 -4.11
C ILE A 107 -12.00 9.36 -5.00
N ASP A 108 -13.04 10.22 -5.03
CA ASP A 108 -13.07 11.41 -5.89
C ASP A 108 -11.98 12.41 -5.52
N GLU A 109 -11.73 12.58 -4.23
CA GLU A 109 -10.65 13.44 -3.74
C GLU A 109 -9.28 12.88 -4.14
N GLY A 110 -9.09 11.56 -4.02
CA GLY A 110 -7.88 10.88 -4.48
C GLY A 110 -7.63 11.08 -5.97
N ILE A 111 -8.68 10.93 -6.81
CA ILE A 111 -8.62 11.24 -8.25
C ILE A 111 -8.19 12.70 -8.48
N GLY A 112 -8.72 13.64 -7.69
CA GLY A 112 -8.33 15.05 -7.80
C GLY A 112 -6.83 15.28 -7.57
N TYR A 113 -6.21 14.58 -6.62
CA TYR A 113 -4.77 14.65 -6.39
C TYR A 113 -3.98 14.01 -7.55
N TYR A 114 -4.40 12.87 -8.07
CA TYR A 114 -3.76 12.24 -9.23
C TYR A 114 -3.80 13.12 -10.47
N LEU A 115 -4.93 13.74 -10.76
CA LEU A 115 -5.06 14.67 -11.90
C LEU A 115 -4.12 15.87 -11.77
N LYS A 116 -3.95 16.42 -10.56
CA LYS A 116 -2.96 17.48 -10.30
C LYS A 116 -1.54 16.99 -10.52
N SER A 117 -1.21 15.76 -10.10
CA SER A 117 0.09 15.14 -10.33
C SER A 117 0.37 14.96 -11.82
N VAL A 118 -0.59 14.42 -12.59
CA VAL A 118 -0.49 14.27 -14.06
C VAL A 118 -0.32 15.62 -14.76
N ALA A 119 -1.00 16.67 -14.27
CA ALA A 119 -0.86 18.01 -14.85
C ALA A 119 0.54 18.61 -14.64
N LEU A 120 1.22 18.27 -13.54
CA LEU A 120 2.59 18.70 -13.26
C LEU A 120 3.64 17.85 -13.98
N ASP A 121 3.38 16.56 -14.13
CA ASP A 121 4.24 15.63 -14.85
C ASP A 121 3.39 14.65 -15.68
N PRO A 122 3.12 14.99 -16.96
CA PRO A 122 2.35 14.13 -17.84
C PRO A 122 3.00 12.77 -18.15
N HIS A 123 4.31 12.62 -17.91
CA HIS A 123 5.07 11.38 -18.15
C HIS A 123 5.25 10.51 -16.90
N TYR A 124 4.65 10.87 -15.78
CA TYR A 124 4.71 10.09 -14.57
C TYR A 124 3.80 8.85 -14.66
N ALA A 125 4.33 7.73 -15.16
CA ALA A 125 3.59 6.49 -15.41
C ALA A 125 2.90 5.96 -14.14
N LYS A 126 3.56 5.97 -12.97
CA LYS A 126 3.02 5.46 -11.70
C LYS A 126 1.74 6.19 -11.26
N VAL A 127 1.63 7.50 -11.44
CA VAL A 127 0.40 8.21 -11.09
C VAL A 127 -0.75 7.86 -12.04
N ARG A 128 -0.44 7.57 -13.31
CA ARG A 128 -1.46 7.14 -14.29
C ARG A 128 -1.99 5.74 -14.00
N GLU A 129 -1.13 4.83 -13.55
CA GLU A 129 -1.55 3.52 -13.05
C GLU A 129 -2.58 3.69 -11.92
N TYR A 130 -2.24 4.43 -10.87
CA TYR A 130 -3.14 4.63 -9.71
C TYR A 130 -4.41 5.42 -10.06
N LEU A 131 -4.34 6.33 -11.03
CA LEU A 131 -5.53 7.02 -11.56
C LEU A 131 -6.42 6.05 -12.33
N GLY A 132 -5.85 5.17 -13.14
CA GLY A 132 -6.57 4.11 -13.84
C GLY A 132 -7.28 3.16 -12.88
N GLU A 133 -6.58 2.69 -11.84
CA GLU A 133 -7.21 1.89 -10.78
C GLU A 133 -8.35 2.64 -10.08
N ALA A 134 -8.17 3.94 -9.79
CA ALA A 134 -9.22 4.74 -9.17
C ALA A 134 -10.47 4.85 -10.06
N TYR A 135 -10.29 4.92 -11.39
CA TYR A 135 -11.40 4.89 -12.34
C TYR A 135 -12.09 3.51 -12.36
N LEU A 136 -11.34 2.40 -12.25
CA LEU A 136 -11.93 1.06 -12.14
C LEU A 136 -12.79 0.93 -10.88
N VAL A 137 -12.31 1.40 -9.74
CA VAL A 137 -13.11 1.44 -8.49
C VAL A 137 -14.42 2.22 -8.66
N LYS A 138 -14.44 3.23 -9.54
CA LYS A 138 -15.66 3.97 -9.90
C LYS A 138 -16.49 3.33 -11.01
N GLY A 139 -16.07 2.20 -11.56
CA GLY A 139 -16.71 1.56 -12.71
C GLY A 139 -16.46 2.26 -14.04
N ASP A 140 -15.52 3.21 -14.10
CA ASP A 140 -15.20 3.96 -15.32
C ASP A 140 -14.08 3.27 -16.13
N MET A 141 -14.45 2.15 -16.73
CA MET A 141 -13.58 1.35 -17.58
C MET A 141 -12.99 2.16 -18.75
N ALA A 142 -13.73 3.12 -19.29
CA ALA A 142 -13.27 3.90 -20.45
C ALA A 142 -12.07 4.78 -20.08
N ARG A 143 -12.14 5.51 -18.95
CA ARG A 143 -11.02 6.32 -18.47
C ARG A 143 -9.84 5.48 -17.99
N ALA A 144 -10.08 4.33 -17.34
CA ALA A 144 -9.01 3.41 -16.98
C ALA A 144 -8.21 2.93 -18.21
N LYS A 145 -8.88 2.55 -19.29
CA LYS A 145 -8.23 2.18 -20.56
C LYS A 145 -7.48 3.35 -21.21
N ALA A 146 -7.97 4.58 -21.07
CA ALA A 146 -7.26 5.75 -21.57
C ALA A 146 -5.93 5.96 -20.84
N GLU A 147 -5.89 5.78 -19.50
CA GLU A 147 -4.64 5.85 -18.74
C GLU A 147 -3.69 4.71 -19.12
N LEU A 148 -4.17 3.49 -19.36
CA LEU A 148 -3.34 2.38 -19.86
C LEU A 148 -2.66 2.72 -21.20
N GLN A 149 -3.39 3.34 -22.13
CA GLN A 149 -2.80 3.78 -23.39
C GLN A 149 -1.77 4.90 -23.20
N ALA A 150 -2.01 5.82 -22.28
CA ALA A 150 -1.04 6.87 -21.94
C ALA A 150 0.24 6.27 -21.33
N ILE A 151 0.14 5.29 -20.44
CA ILE A 151 1.29 4.57 -19.88
C ILE A 151 2.08 3.88 -21.00
N LYS A 152 1.39 3.20 -21.92
CA LYS A 152 2.02 2.54 -23.07
C LYS A 152 2.87 3.51 -23.91
N GLN A 153 2.41 4.75 -24.07
CA GLN A 153 3.17 5.78 -24.79
C GLN A 153 4.39 6.28 -24.03
N ILE A 154 4.36 6.23 -22.68
CA ILE A 154 5.45 6.70 -21.81
C ILE A 154 6.57 5.67 -21.72
N CYS A 155 6.26 4.40 -21.45
CA CYS A 155 7.25 3.37 -21.14
C CYS A 155 7.05 2.03 -21.89
N GLY A 156 6.08 1.95 -22.79
CA GLY A 156 5.80 0.72 -23.52
C GLY A 156 4.85 -0.23 -22.77
N SER A 157 4.73 -1.45 -23.28
CA SER A 157 3.81 -2.46 -22.71
C SER A 157 4.49 -3.47 -21.78
N VAL A 158 5.76 -3.24 -21.45
CA VAL A 158 6.58 -4.12 -20.58
C VAL A 158 7.05 -3.41 -19.32
N CYS A 159 6.58 -2.21 -19.03
CA CYS A 159 6.85 -1.55 -17.76
C CYS A 159 5.83 -1.99 -16.70
N GLU A 160 6.27 -1.98 -15.45
CA GLU A 160 5.48 -2.41 -14.30
C GLU A 160 4.10 -1.76 -14.25
N GLU A 161 4.03 -0.45 -14.48
CA GLU A 161 2.79 0.32 -14.43
C GLU A 161 1.77 -0.10 -15.50
N TYR A 162 2.27 -0.44 -16.69
CA TYR A 162 1.40 -0.96 -17.74
C TYR A 162 0.86 -2.34 -17.38
N GLU A 163 1.73 -3.25 -16.94
CA GLU A 163 1.35 -4.61 -16.58
C GLU A 163 0.34 -4.62 -15.43
N HIS A 164 0.58 -3.84 -14.38
CA HIS A 164 -0.32 -3.74 -13.22
C HIS A 164 -1.71 -3.23 -13.63
N LEU A 165 -1.77 -2.12 -14.38
CA LEU A 165 -3.07 -1.58 -14.78
C LEU A 165 -3.77 -2.49 -15.79
N ALA A 166 -3.06 -3.18 -16.67
CA ALA A 166 -3.64 -4.14 -17.60
C ALA A 166 -4.27 -5.32 -16.86
N VAL A 167 -3.61 -5.85 -15.82
CA VAL A 167 -4.17 -6.89 -14.95
C VAL A 167 -5.40 -6.38 -14.22
N ALA A 168 -5.35 -5.19 -13.63
CA ALA A 168 -6.49 -4.60 -12.93
C ALA A 168 -7.71 -4.34 -13.86
N ILE A 169 -7.49 -4.02 -15.14
CA ILE A 169 -8.55 -3.88 -16.14
C ILE A 169 -9.17 -5.24 -16.49
N ALA A 170 -8.36 -6.30 -16.53
CA ALA A 170 -8.83 -7.65 -16.84
C ALA A 170 -9.64 -8.26 -15.69
N ASP A 171 -9.24 -7.99 -14.46
CA ASP A 171 -9.93 -8.44 -13.23
C ASP A 171 -10.02 -7.31 -12.18
N PRO A 172 -11.10 -6.49 -12.24
CA PRO A 172 -11.28 -5.37 -11.32
C PRO A 172 -11.68 -5.77 -9.90
N ALA A 173 -11.92 -7.04 -9.61
CA ALA A 173 -12.47 -7.49 -8.32
C ALA A 173 -11.46 -7.38 -7.16
N ASP A 174 -10.16 -7.29 -7.45
CA ASP A 174 -9.07 -7.30 -6.46
C ASP A 174 -8.51 -5.89 -6.11
N LEU A 175 -9.22 -4.78 -6.41
CA LEU A 175 -8.76 -3.39 -6.21
C LEU A 175 -9.07 -2.77 -4.85
#